data_7c92c5f6fdada0568a6cc7493682a448
#
_entry.id   7c92c5f6fdada0568a6cc7493682a448
#
_cell.length_a   1.000
_cell.length_b   1.000
_cell.length_c   1.000
_cell.angle_alpha   90.00
_cell.angle_beta   90.00
_cell.angle_gamma   90.00
#
_symmetry.space_group_name_H-M   'P 1'
#
loop_
_entity.id
_entity.type
_entity.pdbx_description
1 polymer ?
#
loop_
_entity_poly.entity_id
_entity_poly.type
_entity_poly.pdbx_seq_one_letter_code
_entity_poly.pdbx_strand_id
1 'polypeptide(L)'
;MEHTVPLTVTLRTEHADLGSLERAIDAALAEVGRALWAELLRVLEAALPAPTDCPCGGTLKANGRAARRLVTLAGEVDLRRRRFRCRACGSEVVPLDLVLGLEPRIQHSLGVRERALWLVTEMSYAKTAATLDELRRLPVSHGELHHWVAAEGARIEATIVAETEAILGDQPTRAPTGMTAGDVWVQADGTMVHGRTGALFEAKVGLVFRGTRRTGRTRRALIDRTYVAETANWTTFAERLVATCARLGVYDAERIFFVSDGAAAIRWIRERSFPTAIELLDWYHLSEQLKRGIGLAYPDVLERALRAAEPGDVERLLAILAGHARLLAGEDLEQAARAQATIGYVSGNRSAIANYRIVPLASSGPMEKGVDLTICRRFKLRGMSWYRRGVSHLLRLRILRLNGTWGRYWAERFAAALRPWPSAA
;
A
#
# COMPACT_ATOMS: atom_id res chain seq x y z
N MET A 1 -10.60 -13.06 -31.77
CA MET A 1 -10.26 -14.35 -32.38
C MET A 1 -10.88 -15.45 -31.53
N GLU A 2 -11.55 -16.40 -32.13
CA GLU A 2 -12.22 -17.51 -31.44
C GLU A 2 -11.45 -18.81 -31.71
N HIS A 3 -11.20 -19.60 -30.68
CA HIS A 3 -10.54 -20.90 -30.77
C HIS A 3 -11.37 -21.94 -30.03
N THR A 4 -11.77 -22.98 -30.72
CA THR A 4 -12.48 -24.11 -30.13
C THR A 4 -11.47 -25.23 -29.83
N VAL A 5 -11.43 -25.67 -28.59
CA VAL A 5 -10.55 -26.75 -28.11
C VAL A 5 -11.42 -27.89 -27.63
N PRO A 6 -11.49 -29.02 -28.32
CA PRO A 6 -12.19 -30.22 -27.84
C PRO A 6 -11.37 -30.85 -26.69
N LEU A 7 -12.01 -31.10 -25.55
CA LEU A 7 -11.38 -31.73 -24.39
C LEU A 7 -12.26 -32.88 -23.88
N THR A 8 -11.63 -34.00 -23.55
CA THR A 8 -12.27 -35.09 -22.81
C THR A 8 -11.75 -35.06 -21.38
N VAL A 9 -12.66 -34.95 -20.42
CA VAL A 9 -12.35 -34.91 -19.00
C VAL A 9 -12.75 -36.21 -18.34
N THR A 10 -11.81 -36.90 -17.70
CA THR A 10 -12.07 -38.11 -16.94
C THR A 10 -12.01 -37.81 -15.46
N LEU A 11 -13.15 -37.92 -14.74
CA LEU A 11 -13.20 -37.83 -13.30
C LEU A 11 -12.93 -39.18 -12.67
N ARG A 12 -12.01 -39.23 -11.71
CA ARG A 12 -11.70 -40.45 -10.95
C ARG A 12 -12.00 -40.18 -9.47
N THR A 13 -12.91 -40.92 -8.91
CA THR A 13 -13.24 -40.90 -7.48
C THR A 13 -13.44 -42.32 -6.98
N GLU A 14 -12.97 -42.60 -5.79
CA GLU A 14 -13.13 -43.89 -5.12
C GLU A 14 -14.35 -43.89 -4.18
N HIS A 15 -14.82 -42.67 -3.82
CA HIS A 15 -15.95 -42.52 -2.88
C HIS A 15 -16.96 -41.50 -3.42
N ALA A 16 -18.23 -41.70 -3.08
CA ALA A 16 -19.35 -40.86 -3.51
C ALA A 16 -19.68 -39.72 -2.50
N ASP A 17 -18.80 -39.47 -1.52
CA ASP A 17 -18.98 -38.36 -0.59
C ASP A 17 -18.59 -37.00 -1.24
N LEU A 18 -19.19 -35.91 -0.75
CA LEU A 18 -19.03 -34.58 -1.31
C LEU A 18 -17.55 -34.14 -1.38
N GLY A 19 -16.77 -34.41 -0.34
CA GLY A 19 -15.35 -34.02 -0.30
C GLY A 19 -14.49 -34.77 -1.33
N SER A 20 -14.78 -36.03 -1.60
CA SER A 20 -14.09 -36.81 -2.65
C SER A 20 -14.45 -36.32 -4.04
N LEU A 21 -15.74 -35.99 -4.27
CA LEU A 21 -16.21 -35.41 -5.52
C LEU A 21 -15.60 -34.02 -5.77
N GLU A 22 -15.56 -33.14 -4.76
CA GLU A 22 -14.92 -31.83 -4.87
C GLU A 22 -13.43 -31.93 -5.24
N ARG A 23 -12.68 -32.81 -4.57
CA ARG A 23 -11.25 -33.02 -4.89
C ARG A 23 -11.04 -33.55 -6.32
N ALA A 24 -11.89 -34.46 -6.77
CA ALA A 24 -11.82 -34.99 -8.14
C ALA A 24 -12.09 -33.90 -9.19
N ILE A 25 -13.08 -33.02 -8.93
CA ILE A 25 -13.42 -31.89 -9.80
C ILE A 25 -12.28 -30.87 -9.81
N ASP A 26 -11.74 -30.48 -8.65
CA ASP A 26 -10.64 -29.49 -8.57
C ASP A 26 -9.38 -29.99 -9.31
N ALA A 27 -9.03 -31.26 -9.15
CA ALA A 27 -7.93 -31.87 -9.87
C ALA A 27 -8.16 -31.86 -11.41
N ALA A 28 -9.37 -32.22 -11.85
CA ALA A 28 -9.74 -32.22 -13.27
C ALA A 28 -9.74 -30.81 -13.86
N LEU A 29 -10.25 -29.79 -13.15
CA LEU A 29 -10.21 -28.39 -13.60
C LEU A 29 -8.79 -27.87 -13.77
N ALA A 30 -7.87 -28.23 -12.89
CA ALA A 30 -6.46 -27.89 -13.03
C ALA A 30 -5.83 -28.56 -14.29
N GLU A 31 -6.18 -29.80 -14.56
CA GLU A 31 -5.72 -30.52 -15.75
C GLU A 31 -6.28 -29.90 -17.05
N VAL A 32 -7.58 -29.62 -17.08
CA VAL A 32 -8.23 -28.91 -18.19
C VAL A 32 -7.57 -27.56 -18.45
N GLY A 33 -7.31 -26.78 -17.39
CA GLY A 33 -6.63 -25.49 -17.51
C GLY A 33 -5.24 -25.61 -18.15
N ARG A 34 -4.45 -26.60 -17.75
CA ARG A 34 -3.13 -26.85 -18.35
C ARG A 34 -3.23 -27.31 -19.82
N ALA A 35 -4.20 -28.17 -20.14
CA ALA A 35 -4.44 -28.62 -21.50
C ALA A 35 -4.85 -27.47 -22.43
N LEU A 36 -5.73 -26.58 -21.98
CA LEU A 36 -6.11 -25.35 -22.70
C LEU A 36 -4.89 -24.45 -22.95
N TRP A 37 -4.04 -24.24 -21.96
CA TRP A 37 -2.80 -23.49 -22.14
C TRP A 37 -1.89 -24.14 -23.18
N ALA A 38 -1.66 -25.44 -23.09
CA ALA A 38 -0.79 -26.16 -24.02
C ALA A 38 -1.30 -26.03 -25.48
N GLU A 39 -2.62 -26.15 -25.67
CA GLU A 39 -3.22 -26.03 -27.00
C GLU A 39 -3.18 -24.60 -27.54
N LEU A 40 -3.54 -23.58 -26.75
CA LEU A 40 -3.44 -22.19 -27.17
C LEU A 40 -2.01 -21.80 -27.54
N LEU A 41 -1.02 -22.26 -26.79
CA LEU A 41 0.39 -22.00 -27.08
C LEU A 41 0.84 -22.74 -28.36
N ARG A 42 0.33 -23.94 -28.61
CA ARG A 42 0.58 -24.68 -29.85
C ARG A 42 0.01 -23.93 -31.06
N VAL A 43 -1.23 -23.45 -30.96
CA VAL A 43 -1.88 -22.67 -32.03
C VAL A 43 -1.13 -21.35 -32.27
N LEU A 44 -0.77 -20.64 -31.21
CA LEU A 44 0.00 -19.41 -31.31
C LEU A 44 1.37 -19.64 -31.96
N GLU A 45 2.08 -20.69 -31.55
CA GLU A 45 3.39 -21.05 -32.11
C GLU A 45 3.28 -21.39 -33.63
N ALA A 46 2.22 -22.06 -34.02
CA ALA A 46 1.98 -22.40 -35.40
C ALA A 46 1.68 -21.18 -36.29
N ALA A 47 0.98 -20.18 -35.73
CA ALA A 47 0.64 -18.93 -36.44
C ALA A 47 1.82 -17.96 -36.59
N LEU A 48 2.92 -18.16 -35.83
CA LEU A 48 4.07 -17.24 -35.88
C LEU A 48 4.90 -17.50 -37.17
N PRO A 49 5.24 -16.44 -37.92
CA PRO A 49 6.15 -16.59 -39.08
C PRO A 49 7.56 -16.98 -38.59
N ALA A 50 8.30 -17.64 -39.47
CA ALA A 50 9.71 -17.90 -39.25
C ALA A 50 10.50 -16.63 -39.53
N PRO A 51 11.25 -16.07 -38.57
CA PRO A 51 12.06 -14.89 -38.80
C PRO A 51 13.24 -15.23 -39.72
N THR A 52 13.50 -14.38 -40.71
CA THR A 52 14.60 -14.51 -41.67
C THR A 52 15.78 -13.62 -41.36
N ASP A 53 15.52 -12.45 -40.81
CA ASP A 53 16.49 -11.38 -40.66
C ASP A 53 16.87 -11.15 -39.21
N CYS A 54 18.15 -10.95 -38.96
CA CYS A 54 18.70 -10.59 -37.67
C CYS A 54 18.97 -9.07 -37.62
N PRO A 55 18.81 -8.39 -36.47
CA PRO A 55 19.16 -6.97 -36.33
C PRO A 55 20.60 -6.64 -36.74
N CYS A 56 21.52 -7.59 -36.76
CA CYS A 56 22.90 -7.40 -37.22
C CYS A 56 23.06 -7.44 -38.76
N GLY A 57 21.97 -7.60 -39.54
CA GLY A 57 22.00 -7.76 -40.97
C GLY A 57 22.26 -9.20 -41.44
N GLY A 58 22.51 -10.14 -40.55
CA GLY A 58 22.73 -11.55 -40.88
C GLY A 58 21.41 -12.36 -40.99
N THR A 59 21.49 -13.57 -41.55
CA THR A 59 20.34 -14.44 -41.76
C THR A 59 20.12 -15.36 -40.55
N LEU A 60 18.88 -15.42 -40.07
CA LEU A 60 18.40 -16.37 -39.07
C LEU A 60 18.07 -17.73 -39.69
N LYS A 61 18.53 -18.79 -39.08
CA LYS A 61 18.21 -20.18 -39.50
C LYS A 61 17.60 -20.95 -38.34
N ALA A 62 16.68 -21.85 -38.64
CA ALA A 62 16.06 -22.73 -37.65
C ALA A 62 17.16 -23.50 -36.87
N ASN A 63 17.07 -23.50 -35.56
CA ASN A 63 18.03 -24.12 -34.64
C ASN A 63 17.29 -25.01 -33.62
N GLY A 64 16.36 -25.81 -34.11
CA GLY A 64 15.60 -26.74 -33.30
C GLY A 64 14.54 -26.08 -32.41
N ARG A 65 14.19 -26.77 -31.33
CA ARG A 65 13.20 -26.29 -30.33
C ARG A 65 13.83 -26.18 -28.97
N ALA A 66 13.45 -25.15 -28.22
CA ALA A 66 13.83 -24.94 -26.81
C ALA A 66 12.65 -25.25 -25.88
N ALA A 67 12.90 -26.04 -24.85
CA ALA A 67 11.93 -26.27 -23.80
C ALA A 67 11.95 -25.08 -22.80
N ARG A 68 10.79 -24.75 -22.25
CA ARG A 68 10.62 -23.77 -21.16
C ARG A 68 9.42 -24.16 -20.32
N ARG A 69 9.58 -24.12 -19.03
CA ARG A 69 8.49 -24.26 -18.07
C ARG A 69 7.97 -22.87 -17.68
N LEU A 70 6.66 -22.73 -17.67
CA LEU A 70 5.96 -21.51 -17.26
C LEU A 70 4.91 -21.86 -16.22
N VAL A 71 4.93 -21.17 -15.10
CA VAL A 71 3.91 -21.25 -14.04
C VAL A 71 2.80 -20.27 -14.38
N THR A 72 1.59 -20.77 -14.58
CA THR A 72 0.37 -20.01 -14.88
C THR A 72 -0.64 -20.18 -13.75
N LEU A 73 -1.76 -19.47 -13.80
CA LEU A 73 -2.85 -19.68 -12.82
C LEU A 73 -3.49 -21.08 -12.88
N ALA A 74 -3.26 -21.82 -13.96
CA ALA A 74 -3.66 -23.23 -14.11
C ALA A 74 -2.58 -24.23 -13.66
N GLY A 75 -1.46 -23.75 -13.15
CA GLY A 75 -0.32 -24.56 -12.75
C GLY A 75 0.84 -24.46 -13.76
N GLU A 76 1.77 -25.42 -13.66
CA GLU A 76 2.92 -25.51 -14.56
C GLU A 76 2.53 -25.98 -15.95
N VAL A 77 3.06 -25.31 -16.99
CA VAL A 77 2.87 -25.63 -18.40
C VAL A 77 4.22 -25.71 -19.09
N ASP A 78 4.49 -26.80 -19.77
CA ASP A 78 5.71 -26.99 -20.54
C ASP A 78 5.52 -26.49 -21.98
N LEU A 79 6.40 -25.58 -22.40
CA LEU A 79 6.44 -24.97 -23.72
C LEU A 79 7.55 -25.56 -24.55
N ARG A 80 7.27 -25.97 -25.78
CA ARG A 80 8.27 -26.32 -26.79
C ARG A 80 8.21 -25.29 -27.91
N ARG A 81 9.20 -24.37 -27.96
CA ARG A 81 9.21 -23.19 -28.82
C ARG A 81 10.24 -23.30 -29.91
N ARG A 82 9.95 -22.88 -31.14
CA ARG A 82 10.92 -22.79 -32.22
C ARG A 82 12.01 -21.80 -31.89
N ARG A 83 13.24 -22.18 -32.17
CA ARG A 83 14.44 -21.36 -31.91
C ARG A 83 15.16 -21.11 -33.22
N PHE A 84 15.59 -19.90 -33.45
CA PHE A 84 16.35 -19.46 -34.58
C PHE A 84 17.67 -18.89 -34.16
N ARG A 85 18.75 -19.13 -34.92
CA ARG A 85 20.07 -18.62 -34.61
C ARG A 85 20.64 -17.89 -35.82
N CYS A 86 21.23 -16.70 -35.58
CA CYS A 86 21.93 -15.94 -36.60
C CYS A 86 23.29 -16.59 -36.91
N ARG A 87 23.57 -16.77 -38.18
CA ARG A 87 24.87 -17.34 -38.59
C ARG A 87 26.01 -16.36 -38.52
N ALA A 88 25.75 -15.07 -38.60
CA ALA A 88 26.77 -14.01 -38.52
C ALA A 88 27.19 -13.69 -37.07
N CYS A 89 26.24 -13.32 -36.19
CA CYS A 89 26.52 -12.88 -34.83
C CYS A 89 26.24 -13.91 -33.74
N GLY A 90 25.64 -15.06 -34.08
CA GLY A 90 25.32 -16.12 -33.10
C GLY A 90 24.08 -15.84 -32.21
N SER A 91 23.44 -14.68 -32.35
CA SER A 91 22.26 -14.32 -31.55
C SER A 91 21.12 -15.31 -31.76
N GLU A 92 20.38 -15.62 -30.70
CA GLU A 92 19.21 -16.51 -30.76
C GLU A 92 17.91 -15.71 -30.65
N VAL A 93 16.91 -16.11 -31.42
CA VAL A 93 15.55 -15.57 -31.42
C VAL A 93 14.54 -16.69 -31.20
N VAL A 94 13.62 -16.48 -30.27
CA VAL A 94 12.48 -17.37 -30.02
C VAL A 94 11.21 -16.54 -30.22
N PRO A 95 10.52 -16.64 -31.36
CA PRO A 95 9.38 -15.78 -31.71
C PRO A 95 8.26 -15.81 -30.67
N LEU A 96 7.95 -17.00 -30.14
CA LEU A 96 6.94 -17.13 -29.10
C LEU A 96 7.25 -16.33 -27.81
N ASP A 97 8.52 -16.27 -27.40
CA ASP A 97 8.93 -15.48 -26.25
C ASP A 97 8.73 -13.97 -26.49
N LEU A 98 9.01 -13.50 -27.69
CA LEU A 98 8.81 -12.10 -28.07
C LEU A 98 7.33 -11.71 -28.03
N VAL A 99 6.46 -12.55 -28.59
CA VAL A 99 5.00 -12.29 -28.59
C VAL A 99 4.40 -12.38 -27.19
N LEU A 100 4.83 -13.34 -26.38
CA LEU A 100 4.37 -13.47 -25.00
C LEU A 100 5.03 -12.49 -24.02
N GLY A 101 6.01 -11.70 -24.47
CA GLY A 101 6.78 -10.82 -23.61
C GLY A 101 7.58 -11.56 -22.53
N LEU A 102 8.03 -12.77 -22.86
CA LEU A 102 8.79 -13.61 -21.93
C LEU A 102 10.27 -13.29 -22.02
N GLU A 103 10.75 -12.44 -21.11
CA GLU A 103 12.18 -12.19 -20.93
C GLU A 103 12.92 -13.46 -20.46
N PRO A 104 14.24 -13.55 -20.69
CA PRO A 104 15.06 -14.60 -20.11
C PRO A 104 14.80 -14.73 -18.58
N ARG A 105 14.64 -15.96 -18.08
CA ARG A 105 14.40 -16.28 -16.67
C ARG A 105 13.00 -15.95 -16.12
N ILE A 106 12.08 -15.37 -16.88
CA ILE A 106 10.68 -15.28 -16.44
C ILE A 106 10.06 -16.68 -16.49
N GLN A 107 9.67 -17.19 -15.32
CA GLN A 107 9.02 -18.50 -15.20
C GLN A 107 7.54 -18.40 -14.79
N HIS A 108 7.09 -17.23 -14.37
CA HIS A 108 5.74 -17.01 -13.84
C HIS A 108 4.98 -15.99 -14.68
N SER A 109 3.73 -16.31 -14.97
CA SER A 109 2.83 -15.38 -15.66
C SER A 109 2.55 -14.14 -14.81
N LEU A 110 2.13 -13.05 -15.47
CA LEU A 110 1.75 -11.81 -14.79
C LEU A 110 0.57 -12.03 -13.81
N GLY A 111 -0.36 -12.93 -14.15
CA GLY A 111 -1.48 -13.30 -13.27
C GLY A 111 -1.03 -14.00 -11.98
N VAL A 112 -0.01 -14.87 -12.06
CA VAL A 112 0.58 -15.49 -10.86
C VAL A 112 1.24 -14.43 -9.98
N ARG A 113 2.00 -13.51 -10.60
CA ARG A 113 2.65 -12.40 -9.85
C ARG A 113 1.63 -11.52 -9.16
N GLU A 114 0.53 -11.15 -9.82
CA GLU A 114 -0.55 -10.37 -9.23
C GLU A 114 -1.10 -11.06 -7.97
N ARG A 115 -1.45 -12.35 -8.05
CA ARG A 115 -2.00 -13.10 -6.92
C ARG A 115 -1.00 -13.23 -5.78
N ALA A 116 0.26 -13.52 -6.11
CA ALA A 116 1.33 -13.62 -5.12
C ALA A 116 1.56 -12.28 -4.40
N LEU A 117 1.64 -11.19 -5.14
CA LEU A 117 1.86 -9.86 -4.57
C LEU A 117 0.66 -9.37 -3.75
N TRP A 118 -0.57 -9.75 -4.13
CA TRP A 118 -1.74 -9.51 -3.28
C TRP A 118 -1.57 -10.13 -1.89
N LEU A 119 -1.19 -11.42 -1.82
CA LEU A 119 -0.97 -12.13 -0.56
C LEU A 119 0.20 -11.55 0.24
N VAL A 120 1.31 -11.21 -0.42
CA VAL A 120 2.50 -10.61 0.24
C VAL A 120 2.15 -9.31 0.96
N THR A 121 1.18 -8.55 0.48
CA THR A 121 0.77 -7.31 1.19
C THR A 121 0.18 -7.59 2.58
N GLU A 122 -0.30 -8.80 2.86
CA GLU A 122 -0.95 -9.15 4.14
C GLU A 122 -0.14 -10.12 4.99
N MET A 123 0.61 -11.02 4.37
CA MET A 123 1.31 -12.07 5.09
C MET A 123 2.80 -12.11 4.76
N SER A 124 3.59 -12.85 5.54
CA SER A 124 5.02 -13.01 5.29
C SER A 124 5.28 -13.72 3.96
N TYR A 125 6.47 -13.53 3.40
CA TYR A 125 6.90 -14.21 2.17
C TYR A 125 6.79 -15.74 2.30
N ALA A 126 7.20 -16.29 3.46
CA ALA A 126 7.09 -17.72 3.72
C ALA A 126 5.64 -18.22 3.71
N LYS A 127 4.75 -17.50 4.41
CA LYS A 127 3.31 -17.85 4.41
C LYS A 127 2.70 -17.69 3.02
N THR A 128 3.09 -16.66 2.27
CA THR A 128 2.61 -16.47 0.89
C THR A 128 2.99 -17.65 0.01
N ALA A 129 4.26 -18.07 0.04
CA ALA A 129 4.74 -19.20 -0.75
C ALA A 129 3.99 -20.49 -0.39
N ALA A 130 3.88 -20.79 0.91
CA ALA A 130 3.13 -21.96 1.40
C ALA A 130 1.65 -21.91 1.00
N THR A 131 0.99 -20.74 1.11
CA THR A 131 -0.42 -20.58 0.75
C THR A 131 -0.66 -20.79 -0.76
N LEU A 132 0.24 -20.28 -1.61
CA LEU A 132 0.14 -20.47 -3.07
C LEU A 132 0.33 -21.93 -3.46
N ASP A 133 1.27 -22.61 -2.82
CA ASP A 133 1.52 -24.04 -3.04
C ASP A 133 0.33 -24.90 -2.58
N GLU A 134 -0.12 -24.70 -1.34
CA GLU A 134 -1.22 -25.47 -0.74
C GLU A 134 -2.55 -25.30 -1.49
N LEU A 135 -2.94 -24.05 -1.77
CA LEU A 135 -4.28 -23.76 -2.34
C LEU A 135 -4.34 -23.85 -3.85
N ARG A 136 -3.23 -23.71 -4.55
CA ARG A 136 -3.20 -23.59 -6.01
C ARG A 136 -2.11 -24.40 -6.68
N ARG A 137 -1.27 -25.10 -5.93
CA ARG A 137 -0.09 -25.83 -6.45
C ARG A 137 0.78 -24.94 -7.35
N LEU A 138 0.97 -23.69 -6.92
CA LEU A 138 1.80 -22.69 -7.61
C LEU A 138 3.15 -22.57 -6.89
N PRO A 139 4.22 -23.17 -7.42
CA PRO A 139 5.54 -23.12 -6.83
C PRO A 139 6.12 -21.72 -7.02
N VAL A 140 6.16 -20.93 -5.94
CA VAL A 140 6.76 -19.59 -5.90
C VAL A 140 7.74 -19.53 -4.75
N SER A 141 8.99 -19.23 -5.02
CA SER A 141 10.03 -19.13 -4.01
C SER A 141 10.02 -17.78 -3.27
N HIS A 142 10.59 -17.74 -2.06
CA HIS A 142 10.79 -16.49 -1.31
C HIS A 142 11.63 -15.47 -2.11
N GLY A 143 12.66 -15.93 -2.83
CA GLY A 143 13.51 -15.07 -3.65
C GLY A 143 12.74 -14.38 -4.76
N GLU A 144 11.86 -15.11 -5.44
CA GLU A 144 10.99 -14.55 -6.48
C GLU A 144 10.03 -13.53 -5.93
N LEU A 145 9.38 -13.81 -4.78
CA LEU A 145 8.50 -12.85 -4.12
C LEU A 145 9.23 -11.54 -3.77
N HIS A 146 10.44 -11.65 -3.22
CA HIS A 146 11.27 -10.47 -2.94
C HIS A 146 11.62 -9.69 -4.20
N HIS A 147 11.99 -10.39 -5.27
CA HIS A 147 12.32 -9.78 -6.55
C HIS A 147 11.11 -9.05 -7.15
N TRP A 148 9.93 -9.67 -7.13
CA TRP A 148 8.71 -9.06 -7.66
C TRP A 148 8.24 -7.86 -6.84
N VAL A 149 8.32 -7.95 -5.51
CA VAL A 149 8.03 -6.79 -4.63
C VAL A 149 8.98 -5.64 -4.94
N ALA A 150 10.27 -5.92 -5.13
CA ALA A 150 11.24 -4.89 -5.45
C ALA A 150 10.98 -4.26 -6.83
N ALA A 151 10.70 -5.07 -7.85
CA ALA A 151 10.45 -4.60 -9.21
C ALA A 151 9.16 -3.79 -9.33
N GLU A 152 8.03 -4.32 -8.82
CA GLU A 152 6.74 -3.60 -8.89
C GLU A 152 6.70 -2.42 -7.93
N GLY A 153 7.30 -2.53 -6.73
CA GLY A 153 7.43 -1.40 -5.80
C GLY A 153 8.23 -0.25 -6.39
N ALA A 154 9.33 -0.52 -7.10
CA ALA A 154 10.11 0.50 -7.79
C ALA A 154 9.34 1.14 -8.95
N ARG A 155 8.53 0.37 -9.69
CA ARG A 155 7.67 0.88 -10.75
C ARG A 155 6.61 1.84 -10.22
N ILE A 156 5.91 1.44 -9.14
CA ILE A 156 4.91 2.29 -8.48
C ILE A 156 5.57 3.56 -7.94
N GLU A 157 6.75 3.44 -7.35
CA GLU A 157 7.54 4.55 -6.86
C GLU A 157 7.84 5.57 -7.96
N ALA A 158 8.32 5.11 -9.12
CA ALA A 158 8.60 5.98 -10.26
C ALA A 158 7.35 6.74 -10.74
N THR A 159 6.19 6.07 -10.75
CA THR A 159 4.91 6.74 -11.08
C THR A 159 4.55 7.81 -10.05
N ILE A 160 4.67 7.49 -8.75
CA ILE A 160 4.37 8.45 -7.67
C ILE A 160 5.31 9.67 -7.74
N VAL A 161 6.60 9.45 -8.00
CA VAL A 161 7.57 10.54 -8.15
C VAL A 161 7.18 11.44 -9.32
N ALA A 162 6.94 10.87 -10.50
CA ALA A 162 6.57 11.63 -11.69
C ALA A 162 5.25 12.41 -11.50
N GLU A 163 4.23 11.80 -10.88
CA GLU A 163 2.97 12.49 -10.55
C GLU A 163 3.19 13.63 -9.55
N THR A 164 4.04 13.41 -8.53
CA THR A 164 4.34 14.42 -7.52
C THR A 164 5.07 15.60 -8.14
N GLU A 165 6.09 15.34 -8.95
CA GLU A 165 6.85 16.38 -9.66
C GLU A 165 5.96 17.18 -10.63
N ALA A 166 5.08 16.53 -11.37
CA ALA A 166 4.14 17.17 -12.26
C ALA A 166 3.19 18.12 -11.51
N ILE A 167 2.64 17.68 -10.38
CA ILE A 167 1.71 18.48 -9.58
C ILE A 167 2.42 19.66 -8.91
N LEU A 168 3.60 19.44 -8.34
CA LEU A 168 4.36 20.48 -7.66
C LEU A 168 5.05 21.47 -8.63
N GLY A 169 5.25 21.08 -9.89
CA GLY A 169 5.82 21.88 -10.94
C GLY A 169 4.82 22.67 -11.78
N ASP A 170 3.58 22.85 -11.30
CA ASP A 170 2.50 23.58 -12.00
C ASP A 170 2.21 23.07 -13.42
N GLN A 171 2.52 21.82 -13.71
CA GLN A 171 2.15 21.22 -15.00
C GLN A 171 0.64 20.96 -15.06
N PRO A 172 0.02 21.05 -16.26
CA PRO A 172 -1.40 20.75 -16.41
C PRO A 172 -1.68 19.31 -15.93
N THR A 173 -2.29 19.19 -14.78
CA THR A 173 -2.69 17.91 -14.20
C THR A 173 -4.15 17.63 -14.51
N ARG A 174 -4.53 16.36 -14.40
CA ARG A 174 -5.93 15.94 -14.53
C ARG A 174 -6.78 16.68 -13.49
N ALA A 175 -7.99 17.12 -13.89
CA ALA A 175 -8.95 17.74 -12.99
C ALA A 175 -9.11 16.96 -11.68
N PRO A 176 -9.20 17.65 -10.53
CA PRO A 176 -9.38 17.01 -9.23
C PRO A 176 -10.58 16.06 -9.22
N THR A 177 -10.48 14.98 -8.50
CA THR A 177 -11.53 13.98 -8.41
C THR A 177 -11.96 13.75 -6.96
N GLY A 178 -13.19 14.06 -6.64
CA GLY A 178 -13.91 13.46 -5.53
C GLY A 178 -14.03 14.23 -4.22
N MET A 179 -13.12 15.14 -3.83
CA MET A 179 -13.14 15.80 -2.52
C MET A 179 -13.32 17.33 -2.57
N THR A 180 -14.06 17.81 -3.55
CA THR A 180 -14.27 19.25 -3.80
C THR A 180 -15.44 19.87 -3.02
N ALA A 181 -16.26 19.09 -2.35
CA ALA A 181 -17.42 19.58 -1.60
C ALA A 181 -17.42 19.08 -0.15
N GLY A 182 -17.85 19.94 0.77
CA GLY A 182 -17.99 19.65 2.19
C GLY A 182 -16.66 19.63 2.96
N ASP A 183 -16.68 18.95 4.09
CA ASP A 183 -15.54 18.85 5.02
C ASP A 183 -14.57 17.76 4.60
N VAL A 184 -13.28 18.07 4.62
CA VAL A 184 -12.21 17.11 4.40
C VAL A 184 -11.28 17.08 5.61
N TRP A 185 -10.89 15.89 6.00
CA TRP A 185 -10.00 15.63 7.12
C TRP A 185 -8.66 15.14 6.61
N VAL A 186 -7.59 15.77 7.08
CA VAL A 186 -6.20 15.39 6.83
C VAL A 186 -5.55 15.06 8.17
N GLN A 187 -4.91 13.90 8.24
CA GLN A 187 -4.19 13.45 9.42
C GLN A 187 -2.82 12.92 9.01
N ALA A 188 -1.82 13.11 9.85
CA ALA A 188 -0.49 12.57 9.65
C ALA A 188 0.09 12.05 10.98
N ASP A 189 0.88 10.98 10.90
CA ASP A 189 1.55 10.38 12.04
C ASP A 189 2.81 9.62 11.59
N GLY A 190 3.74 9.40 12.51
CA GLY A 190 4.96 8.64 12.32
C GLY A 190 5.04 7.44 13.24
N THR A 191 5.59 6.32 12.75
CA THR A 191 5.79 5.14 13.57
C THR A 191 7.12 4.46 13.28
N MET A 192 7.77 3.94 14.32
CA MET A 192 9.07 3.28 14.21
C MET A 192 8.93 1.84 13.71
N VAL A 193 9.81 1.44 12.80
CA VAL A 193 9.93 0.09 12.26
C VAL A 193 11.32 -0.45 12.60
N HIS A 194 11.40 -1.73 12.99
CA HIS A 194 12.67 -2.39 13.30
C HIS A 194 13.50 -2.62 12.04
N GLY A 195 14.66 -1.97 11.98
CA GLY A 195 15.65 -2.18 10.92
C GLY A 195 16.45 -3.47 11.15
N ARG A 196 16.85 -4.11 10.04
CA ARG A 196 17.63 -5.37 10.09
C ARG A 196 19.04 -5.20 10.68
N THR A 197 19.55 -3.98 10.68
CA THR A 197 20.84 -3.61 11.29
C THR A 197 20.74 -3.27 12.77
N GLY A 198 19.58 -3.47 13.40
CA GLY A 198 19.30 -3.08 14.79
C GLY A 198 18.82 -1.63 14.96
N ALA A 199 19.07 -0.74 14.01
CA ALA A 199 18.57 0.64 14.07
C ALA A 199 17.09 0.71 13.69
N LEU A 200 16.32 1.51 14.43
CA LEU A 200 14.95 1.86 14.10
C LEU A 200 14.93 2.88 12.96
N PHE A 201 13.91 2.83 12.12
CA PHE A 201 13.60 3.89 11.17
C PHE A 201 12.12 4.22 11.18
N GLU A 202 11.81 5.46 10.92
CA GLU A 202 10.44 5.96 10.94
C GLU A 202 9.73 5.75 9.61
N ALA A 203 8.51 5.22 9.67
CA ALA A 203 7.54 5.23 8.58
C ALA A 203 6.46 6.28 8.88
N LYS A 204 6.18 7.16 7.92
CA LYS A 204 5.19 8.22 8.00
C LYS A 204 3.94 7.78 7.29
N VAL A 205 2.79 8.11 7.85
CA VAL A 205 1.48 7.77 7.27
C VAL A 205 0.61 9.03 7.27
N GLY A 206 0.00 9.31 6.13
CA GLY A 206 -1.03 10.32 5.96
C GLY A 206 -2.37 9.66 5.67
N LEU A 207 -3.43 10.25 6.14
CA LEU A 207 -4.81 9.83 5.93
C LEU A 207 -5.65 11.03 5.54
N VAL A 208 -6.34 10.91 4.40
CA VAL A 208 -7.30 11.91 3.91
C VAL A 208 -8.66 11.24 3.79
N PHE A 209 -9.73 11.89 4.30
CA PHE A 209 -11.09 11.34 4.22
C PHE A 209 -12.14 12.45 4.38
N ARG A 210 -13.38 12.20 3.94
CA ARG A 210 -14.48 13.20 3.98
C ARG A 210 -15.34 13.17 5.24
N GLY A 211 -15.17 12.20 6.09
CA GLY A 211 -15.98 12.04 7.28
C GLY A 211 -16.27 10.58 7.59
N THR A 212 -17.29 10.32 8.38
CA THR A 212 -17.65 8.96 8.80
C THR A 212 -19.10 8.66 8.55
N ARG A 213 -19.42 7.43 8.16
CA ARG A 213 -20.78 6.88 8.12
C ARG A 213 -20.95 5.75 9.12
N ARG A 214 -22.14 5.65 9.69
CA ARG A 214 -22.48 4.54 10.61
C ARG A 214 -22.64 3.25 9.80
N THR A 215 -21.95 2.18 10.21
CA THR A 215 -22.00 0.85 9.59
C THR A 215 -22.51 -0.24 10.52
N GLY A 216 -22.83 0.12 11.76
CA GLY A 216 -23.36 -0.78 12.79
C GLY A 216 -23.74 -0.01 14.05
N ARG A 217 -24.16 -0.71 15.10
CA ARG A 217 -24.60 -0.10 16.36
C ARG A 217 -23.54 0.84 16.97
N THR A 218 -22.28 0.41 16.98
CA THR A 218 -21.13 1.16 17.52
C THR A 218 -20.04 1.41 16.48
N ARG A 219 -20.18 0.91 15.25
CA ARG A 219 -19.15 0.97 14.21
C ARG A 219 -19.39 2.12 13.26
N ARG A 220 -18.29 2.81 12.93
CA ARG A 220 -18.25 3.85 11.88
C ARG A 220 -17.18 3.48 10.85
N ALA A 221 -17.41 3.82 9.60
CA ALA A 221 -16.44 3.69 8.52
C ALA A 221 -16.12 5.06 7.95
N LEU A 222 -14.88 5.27 7.55
CA LEU A 222 -14.46 6.47 6.85
C LEU A 222 -15.05 6.52 5.45
N ILE A 223 -15.43 7.71 5.00
CA ILE A 223 -15.92 7.99 3.66
C ILE A 223 -14.73 8.49 2.83
N ASP A 224 -14.57 7.95 1.61
CA ASP A 224 -13.57 8.37 0.62
C ASP A 224 -12.15 8.48 1.19
N ARG A 225 -11.74 7.47 1.96
CA ARG A 225 -10.42 7.46 2.60
C ARG A 225 -9.31 7.18 1.59
N THR A 226 -8.21 7.90 1.73
CA THR A 226 -6.96 7.67 0.99
C THR A 226 -5.77 7.71 1.94
N TYR A 227 -4.91 6.70 1.86
CA TYR A 227 -3.67 6.61 2.63
C TYR A 227 -2.49 7.06 1.76
N VAL A 228 -1.58 7.79 2.38
CA VAL A 228 -0.25 8.09 1.86
C VAL A 228 0.76 7.54 2.86
N ALA A 229 1.80 6.86 2.43
CA ALA A 229 2.81 6.36 3.35
C ALA A 229 4.21 6.43 2.76
N GLU A 230 5.21 6.70 3.63
CA GLU A 230 6.58 6.97 3.23
C GLU A 230 7.58 6.50 4.29
N THR A 231 8.75 6.01 3.83
CA THR A 231 9.89 5.68 4.71
C THR A 231 11.05 6.67 4.57
N ALA A 232 10.97 7.62 3.63
CA ALA A 232 11.93 8.71 3.46
C ALA A 232 11.76 9.80 4.54
N ASN A 233 12.35 10.97 4.36
CA ASN A 233 12.23 12.10 5.29
C ASN A 233 10.82 12.73 5.27
N TRP A 234 10.59 13.66 6.18
CA TRP A 234 9.32 14.37 6.32
C TRP A 234 9.02 15.29 5.12
N THR A 235 10.04 15.83 4.47
CA THR A 235 9.88 16.66 3.26
C THR A 235 9.29 15.86 2.10
N THR A 236 9.88 14.72 1.77
CA THR A 236 9.36 13.83 0.73
C THR A 236 7.94 13.32 1.05
N PHE A 237 7.67 13.03 2.33
CA PHE A 237 6.34 12.67 2.77
C PHE A 237 5.33 13.81 2.57
N ALA A 238 5.71 15.06 2.95
CA ALA A 238 4.87 16.24 2.76
C ALA A 238 4.55 16.48 1.29
N GLU A 239 5.54 16.43 0.40
CA GLU A 239 5.36 16.58 -1.05
C GLU A 239 4.33 15.58 -1.60
N ARG A 240 4.42 14.31 -1.21
CA ARG A 240 3.48 13.27 -1.63
C ARG A 240 2.08 13.44 -1.04
N LEU A 241 1.99 13.88 0.21
CA LEU A 241 0.70 14.20 0.84
C LEU A 241 0.03 15.36 0.11
N VAL A 242 0.77 16.44 -0.16
CA VAL A 242 0.30 17.60 -0.91
C VAL A 242 -0.17 17.20 -2.32
N ALA A 243 0.66 16.48 -3.06
CA ALA A 243 0.30 16.01 -4.41
C ALA A 243 -0.95 15.12 -4.40
N THR A 244 -1.07 14.25 -3.39
CA THR A 244 -2.28 13.42 -3.22
C THR A 244 -3.50 14.28 -2.90
N CYS A 245 -3.39 15.26 -2.01
CA CYS A 245 -4.46 16.18 -1.67
C CYS A 245 -4.92 17.02 -2.87
N ALA A 246 -3.96 17.53 -3.66
CA ALA A 246 -4.27 18.29 -4.88
C ALA A 246 -5.03 17.42 -5.89
N ARG A 247 -4.55 16.20 -6.15
CA ARG A 247 -5.23 15.24 -7.05
C ARG A 247 -6.64 14.88 -6.59
N LEU A 248 -6.88 14.85 -5.28
CA LEU A 248 -8.20 14.57 -4.70
C LEU A 248 -9.11 15.80 -4.67
N GLY A 249 -8.61 17.01 -4.92
CA GLY A 249 -9.36 18.26 -4.83
C GLY A 249 -9.57 18.74 -3.38
N VAL A 250 -8.69 18.36 -2.46
CA VAL A 250 -8.80 18.74 -1.03
C VAL A 250 -8.74 20.26 -0.85
N TYR A 251 -7.92 20.95 -1.67
CA TYR A 251 -7.76 22.40 -1.57
C TYR A 251 -8.98 23.20 -2.05
N ASP A 252 -9.92 22.55 -2.75
CA ASP A 252 -11.18 23.13 -3.19
C ASP A 252 -12.34 22.80 -2.22
N ALA A 253 -12.07 22.09 -1.11
CA ALA A 253 -13.07 21.73 -0.11
C ALA A 253 -13.55 22.97 0.67
N GLU A 254 -14.79 22.93 1.15
CA GLU A 254 -15.37 24.02 1.95
C GLU A 254 -14.59 24.27 3.24
N ARG A 255 -14.20 23.21 3.93
CA ARG A 255 -13.33 23.26 5.12
C ARG A 255 -12.34 22.10 5.11
N ILE A 256 -11.10 22.40 5.47
CA ILE A 256 -10.06 21.41 5.69
C ILE A 256 -9.78 21.35 7.20
N PHE A 257 -9.92 20.17 7.78
CA PHE A 257 -9.52 19.90 9.18
C PHE A 257 -8.20 19.15 9.17
N PHE A 258 -7.21 19.70 9.87
CA PHE A 258 -5.91 19.05 10.02
C PHE A 258 -5.72 18.61 11.47
N VAL A 259 -5.73 17.29 11.72
CA VAL A 259 -5.57 16.72 13.07
C VAL A 259 -4.15 16.19 13.24
N SER A 260 -3.47 16.63 14.29
CA SER A 260 -2.10 16.24 14.63
C SER A 260 -1.92 15.96 16.12
N ASP A 261 -0.84 15.27 16.47
CA ASP A 261 -0.39 15.07 17.86
C ASP A 261 0.37 16.28 18.44
N GLY A 262 0.58 17.32 17.64
CA GLY A 262 1.36 18.50 17.98
C GLY A 262 2.86 18.36 17.74
N ALA A 263 3.33 17.28 17.11
CA ALA A 263 4.74 17.12 16.75
C ALA A 263 5.22 18.20 15.77
N ALA A 264 6.44 18.69 15.97
CA ALA A 264 6.99 19.81 15.21
C ALA A 264 7.03 19.57 13.70
N ALA A 265 7.36 18.33 13.26
CA ALA A 265 7.40 17.97 11.85
C ALA A 265 5.99 18.01 11.20
N ILE A 266 4.96 17.56 11.91
CA ILE A 266 3.58 17.55 11.42
C ILE A 266 3.02 18.97 11.38
N ARG A 267 3.33 19.78 12.41
CA ARG A 267 2.99 21.22 12.45
C ARG A 267 3.62 21.96 11.27
N TRP A 268 4.90 21.71 10.98
CA TRP A 268 5.59 22.30 9.83
C TRP A 268 4.88 21.96 8.50
N ILE A 269 4.40 20.72 8.32
CA ILE A 269 3.60 20.32 7.13
C ILE A 269 2.31 21.13 7.07
N ARG A 270 1.59 21.23 8.19
CA ARG A 270 0.32 21.95 8.25
C ARG A 270 0.51 23.44 7.89
N GLU A 271 1.47 24.11 8.54
CA GLU A 271 1.73 25.55 8.33
C GLU A 271 2.10 25.86 6.88
N ARG A 272 2.95 25.02 6.30
CA ARG A 272 3.48 25.25 4.95
C ARG A 272 2.50 24.81 3.83
N SER A 273 1.80 23.71 4.03
CA SER A 273 1.06 23.06 2.96
C SER A 273 -0.46 23.17 3.10
N PHE A 274 -0.96 23.49 4.29
CA PHE A 274 -2.39 23.61 4.58
C PHE A 274 -2.67 24.88 5.42
N PRO A 275 -2.28 26.09 4.92
CA PRO A 275 -2.36 27.31 5.72
C PRO A 275 -3.79 27.69 6.11
N THR A 276 -4.78 27.33 5.29
CA THR A 276 -6.22 27.59 5.52
C THR A 276 -6.90 26.51 6.36
N ALA A 277 -6.20 25.41 6.67
CA ALA A 277 -6.80 24.33 7.42
C ALA A 277 -7.05 24.72 8.89
N ILE A 278 -8.19 24.29 9.39
CA ILE A 278 -8.54 24.36 10.82
C ILE A 278 -7.74 23.28 11.54
N GLU A 279 -6.73 23.71 12.28
CA GLU A 279 -5.89 22.78 13.06
C GLU A 279 -6.64 22.28 14.27
N LEU A 280 -6.55 20.98 14.52
CA LEU A 280 -7.13 20.31 15.68
C LEU A 280 -6.05 19.45 16.35
N LEU A 281 -5.87 19.61 17.65
CA LEU A 281 -5.01 18.73 18.41
C LEU A 281 -5.72 17.39 18.63
N ASP A 282 -4.98 16.29 18.53
CA ASP A 282 -5.56 14.99 18.84
C ASP A 282 -5.95 14.89 20.32
N TRP A 283 -7.22 14.57 20.55
CA TRP A 283 -7.77 14.45 21.90
C TRP A 283 -7.09 13.39 22.75
N TYR A 284 -6.73 12.24 22.14
CA TYR A 284 -6.05 11.18 22.88
C TYR A 284 -4.69 11.64 23.38
N HIS A 285 -3.88 12.25 22.51
CA HIS A 285 -2.57 12.80 22.87
C HIS A 285 -2.68 13.91 23.91
N LEU A 286 -3.64 14.83 23.79
CA LEU A 286 -3.88 15.85 24.80
C LEU A 286 -4.24 15.21 26.15
N SER A 287 -5.16 14.26 26.17
CA SER A 287 -5.59 13.60 27.40
C SER A 287 -4.45 12.84 28.09
N GLU A 288 -3.59 12.17 27.33
CA GLU A 288 -2.40 11.49 27.86
C GLU A 288 -1.36 12.48 28.41
N GLN A 289 -1.16 13.62 27.74
CA GLN A 289 -0.29 14.69 28.27
C GLN A 289 -0.83 15.26 29.55
N LEU A 290 -2.14 15.49 29.68
CA LEU A 290 -2.76 15.93 30.90
C LEU A 290 -2.59 14.91 32.04
N LYS A 291 -2.79 13.62 31.77
CA LYS A 291 -2.54 12.54 32.75
C LYS A 291 -1.09 12.53 33.26
N ARG A 292 -0.13 12.69 32.36
CA ARG A 292 1.30 12.71 32.69
C ARG A 292 1.67 13.97 33.52
N GLY A 293 1.16 15.14 33.11
CA GLY A 293 1.47 16.41 33.76
C GLY A 293 0.82 16.59 35.12
N ILE A 294 -0.42 16.12 35.26
CA ILE A 294 -1.15 16.23 36.52
C ILE A 294 -0.79 15.10 37.48
N GLY A 295 -0.61 13.88 36.95
CA GLY A 295 -0.41 12.66 37.73
C GLY A 295 -1.72 11.99 38.13
N LEU A 296 -1.74 10.66 38.12
CA LEU A 296 -2.92 9.87 38.45
C LEU A 296 -3.32 9.93 39.92
N ALA A 297 -2.42 10.42 40.78
CA ALA A 297 -2.70 10.65 42.20
C ALA A 297 -3.67 11.84 42.44
N TYR A 298 -3.93 12.68 41.43
CA TYR A 298 -4.77 13.88 41.54
C TYR A 298 -6.00 13.81 40.61
N PRO A 299 -6.92 12.85 40.82
CA PRO A 299 -8.04 12.60 39.91
C PRO A 299 -8.98 13.79 39.74
N ASP A 300 -9.23 14.56 40.82
CA ASP A 300 -10.13 15.72 40.76
C ASP A 300 -9.55 16.86 39.88
N VAL A 301 -8.23 17.06 39.95
CA VAL A 301 -7.54 18.05 39.10
C VAL A 301 -7.58 17.61 37.64
N LEU A 302 -7.33 16.32 37.38
CA LEU A 302 -7.37 15.76 36.06
C LEU A 302 -8.77 15.87 35.45
N GLU A 303 -9.82 15.55 36.21
CA GLU A 303 -11.20 15.67 35.73
C GLU A 303 -11.55 17.13 35.39
N ARG A 304 -11.18 18.09 36.25
CA ARG A 304 -11.39 19.52 35.94
C ARG A 304 -10.64 19.97 34.69
N ALA A 305 -9.40 19.49 34.51
CA ALA A 305 -8.59 19.82 33.33
C ALA A 305 -9.21 19.24 32.04
N LEU A 306 -9.65 17.99 32.07
CA LEU A 306 -10.34 17.36 30.93
C LEU A 306 -11.65 18.08 30.59
N ARG A 307 -12.46 18.43 31.60
CA ARG A 307 -13.71 19.20 31.40
C ARG A 307 -13.47 20.62 30.84
N ALA A 308 -12.32 21.23 31.11
CA ALA A 308 -11.96 22.51 30.51
C ALA A 308 -11.45 22.35 29.09
N ALA A 309 -10.69 21.29 28.83
CA ALA A 309 -10.14 21.00 27.51
C ALA A 309 -11.22 20.60 26.46
N GLU A 310 -12.23 19.83 26.88
CA GLU A 310 -13.28 19.29 25.99
C GLU A 310 -14.00 20.36 25.15
N PRO A 311 -14.47 21.50 25.72
CA PRO A 311 -15.08 22.59 24.95
C PRO A 311 -14.04 23.54 24.34
N GLY A 312 -12.74 23.29 24.47
CA GLY A 312 -11.68 24.18 23.99
C GLY A 312 -11.46 25.43 24.86
N ASP A 313 -11.77 25.36 26.18
CA ASP A 313 -11.51 26.47 27.12
C ASP A 313 -10.05 26.41 27.61
N VAL A 314 -9.15 26.89 26.74
CA VAL A 314 -7.70 26.82 26.95
C VAL A 314 -7.26 27.67 28.13
N GLU A 315 -7.90 28.84 28.38
CA GLU A 315 -7.53 29.72 29.49
C GLU A 315 -7.80 29.03 30.81
N ARG A 316 -8.98 28.44 30.94
CA ARG A 316 -9.34 27.69 32.14
C ARG A 316 -8.44 26.47 32.34
N LEU A 317 -8.11 25.75 31.26
CA LEU A 317 -7.18 24.63 31.31
C LEU A 317 -5.81 25.06 31.81
N LEU A 318 -5.24 26.12 31.25
CA LEU A 318 -3.95 26.66 31.65
C LEU A 318 -3.95 27.16 33.12
N ALA A 319 -5.04 27.79 33.55
CA ALA A 319 -5.19 28.24 34.97
C ALA A 319 -5.18 27.05 35.95
N ILE A 320 -5.87 25.94 35.59
CA ILE A 320 -5.89 24.70 36.38
C ILE A 320 -4.47 24.11 36.48
N LEU A 321 -3.78 23.97 35.35
CA LEU A 321 -2.43 23.42 35.28
C LEU A 321 -1.42 24.30 36.07
N ALA A 322 -1.49 25.60 35.92
CA ALA A 322 -0.61 26.52 36.63
C ALA A 322 -0.85 26.50 38.16
N GLY A 323 -2.12 26.40 38.60
CA GLY A 323 -2.47 26.22 39.99
C GLY A 323 -1.89 24.92 40.58
N HIS A 324 -2.04 23.83 39.84
CA HIS A 324 -1.51 22.51 40.23
C HIS A 324 0.03 22.50 40.28
N ALA A 325 0.72 23.04 39.28
CA ALA A 325 2.17 23.13 39.27
C ALA A 325 2.74 23.91 40.45
N ARG A 326 2.06 24.97 40.88
CA ARG A 326 2.46 25.75 42.08
C ARG A 326 2.32 24.97 43.38
N LEU A 327 1.28 24.18 43.54
CA LEU A 327 1.10 23.32 44.71
C LEU A 327 2.21 22.24 44.75
N LEU A 328 2.50 21.62 43.65
CA LEU A 328 3.54 20.59 43.56
C LEU A 328 4.97 21.10 43.77
N ALA A 329 5.24 22.37 43.48
CA ALA A 329 6.58 22.95 43.64
C ALA A 329 7.15 22.89 45.08
N GLY A 330 6.27 22.78 46.10
CA GLY A 330 6.64 22.58 47.48
C GLY A 330 6.67 21.11 47.95
N GLU A 331 6.14 20.19 47.19
CA GLU A 331 5.90 18.80 47.63
C GLU A 331 6.62 17.77 46.73
N ASP A 332 6.55 17.94 45.40
CA ASP A 332 7.10 16.99 44.40
C ASP A 332 7.67 17.79 43.22
N LEU A 333 8.97 18.03 43.24
CA LEU A 333 9.67 18.79 42.21
C LEU A 333 9.65 18.08 40.84
N GLU A 334 9.67 16.74 40.79
CA GLU A 334 9.64 16.01 39.54
C GLU A 334 8.26 16.14 38.88
N GLN A 335 7.20 15.96 39.63
CA GLN A 335 5.84 16.13 39.13
C GLN A 335 5.52 17.59 38.76
N ALA A 336 6.07 18.55 39.53
CA ALA A 336 5.98 19.98 39.20
C ALA A 336 6.63 20.29 37.82
N ALA A 337 7.80 19.71 37.54
CA ALA A 337 8.46 19.87 36.26
C ALA A 337 7.63 19.25 35.10
N ARG A 338 6.99 18.11 35.32
CA ARG A 338 6.06 17.50 34.34
C ARG A 338 4.84 18.38 34.11
N ALA A 339 4.25 18.93 35.14
CA ALA A 339 3.14 19.88 35.04
C ALA A 339 3.54 21.13 34.24
N GLN A 340 4.74 21.67 34.47
CA GLN A 340 5.26 22.82 33.73
C GLN A 340 5.51 22.51 32.26
N ALA A 341 6.03 21.31 31.94
CA ALA A 341 6.18 20.84 30.54
C ALA A 341 4.82 20.72 29.85
N THR A 342 3.79 20.26 30.58
CA THR A 342 2.42 20.14 30.03
C THR A 342 1.78 21.54 29.80
N ILE A 343 2.06 22.52 30.63
CA ILE A 343 1.67 23.92 30.39
C ILE A 343 2.30 24.43 29.09
N GLY A 344 3.59 24.15 28.85
CA GLY A 344 4.28 24.48 27.61
C GLY A 344 3.64 23.83 26.40
N TYR A 345 3.29 22.56 26.52
CA TYR A 345 2.62 21.81 25.44
C TYR A 345 1.23 22.38 25.14
N VAL A 346 0.39 22.63 26.13
CA VAL A 346 -0.95 23.22 25.95
C VAL A 346 -0.84 24.62 25.35
N SER A 347 0.08 25.45 25.85
CA SER A 347 0.32 26.80 25.33
C SER A 347 0.76 26.78 23.86
N GLY A 348 1.66 25.87 23.50
CA GLY A 348 2.13 25.72 22.11
C GLY A 348 1.08 25.20 21.13
N ASN A 349 0.00 24.57 21.65
CA ASN A 349 -1.11 24.05 20.85
C ASN A 349 -2.43 24.79 21.12
N ARG A 350 -2.36 26.02 21.63
CA ARG A 350 -3.52 26.80 22.07
C ARG A 350 -4.63 26.92 21.02
N SER A 351 -4.28 27.30 19.80
CA SER A 351 -5.26 27.47 18.70
C SER A 351 -5.91 26.14 18.33
N ALA A 352 -5.14 25.07 18.26
CA ALA A 352 -5.62 23.74 17.91
C ALA A 352 -6.60 23.17 18.95
N ILE A 353 -6.38 23.44 20.23
CA ILE A 353 -7.29 23.07 21.33
C ILE A 353 -8.54 23.97 21.32
N ALA A 354 -8.38 25.28 21.11
CA ALA A 354 -9.51 26.23 21.04
C ALA A 354 -10.49 25.89 19.91
N ASN A 355 -10.02 25.28 18.82
CA ASN A 355 -10.83 24.87 17.68
C ASN A 355 -11.78 23.70 17.98
N TYR A 356 -11.70 23.04 19.16
CA TYR A 356 -12.73 22.07 19.58
C TYR A 356 -14.14 22.68 19.70
N ARG A 357 -14.23 24.00 19.77
CA ARG A 357 -15.51 24.74 19.66
C ARG A 357 -16.18 24.58 18.29
N ILE A 358 -15.38 24.35 17.24
CA ILE A 358 -15.86 24.19 15.87
C ILE A 358 -16.24 22.73 15.62
N VAL A 359 -15.39 21.79 16.07
CA VAL A 359 -15.58 20.34 15.95
C VAL A 359 -15.24 19.69 17.27
N PRO A 360 -16.25 19.24 18.03
CA PRO A 360 -16.02 18.59 19.32
C PRO A 360 -15.17 17.33 19.18
N LEU A 361 -14.15 17.20 20.06
CA LEU A 361 -13.38 15.99 20.28
C LEU A 361 -12.80 15.37 19.00
N ALA A 362 -11.97 16.15 18.28
CA ALA A 362 -11.18 15.59 17.17
C ALA A 362 -10.27 14.47 17.69
N SER A 363 -10.46 13.27 17.16
CA SER A 363 -9.73 12.07 17.57
C SER A 363 -8.82 11.56 16.47
N SER A 364 -7.60 11.14 16.84
CA SER A 364 -6.69 10.40 15.97
C SER A 364 -7.10 8.95 15.73
N GLY A 365 -8.18 8.45 16.30
CA GLY A 365 -8.63 7.08 16.14
C GLY A 365 -8.61 6.58 14.69
N PRO A 366 -9.03 7.40 13.68
CA PRO A 366 -8.84 7.09 12.28
C PRO A 366 -7.36 6.93 11.88
N MET A 367 -6.47 7.78 12.40
CA MET A 367 -5.04 7.76 12.09
C MET A 367 -4.34 6.57 12.76
N GLU A 368 -4.61 6.31 14.04
CA GLU A 368 -4.09 5.12 14.74
C GLU A 368 -4.47 3.84 14.00
N LYS A 369 -5.74 3.76 13.54
CA LYS A 369 -6.19 2.65 12.71
C LYS A 369 -5.52 2.64 11.34
N GLY A 370 -5.23 3.80 10.78
CA GLY A 370 -4.46 3.98 9.55
C GLY A 370 -3.04 3.43 9.69
N VAL A 371 -2.33 3.79 10.75
CA VAL A 371 -0.99 3.28 11.09
C VAL A 371 -1.02 1.76 11.33
N ASP A 372 -2.00 1.26 12.10
CA ASP A 372 -2.19 -0.18 12.29
C ASP A 372 -2.35 -0.91 10.95
N LEU A 373 -3.24 -0.45 10.08
CA LEU A 373 -3.50 -1.06 8.78
C LEU A 373 -2.34 -0.94 7.81
N THR A 374 -1.70 0.21 7.74
CA THR A 374 -0.63 0.45 6.76
C THR A 374 0.69 -0.16 7.18
N ILE A 375 1.08 -0.02 8.45
CA ILE A 375 2.40 -0.38 8.95
C ILE A 375 2.36 -1.56 9.93
N CYS A 376 1.60 -1.46 11.05
CA CYS A 376 1.79 -2.38 12.16
C CYS A 376 1.50 -3.82 11.80
N ARG A 377 0.37 -4.10 11.15
CA ARG A 377 -0.06 -5.45 10.76
C ARG A 377 0.85 -6.17 9.80
N ARG A 378 1.72 -5.44 9.11
CA ARG A 378 2.61 -6.05 8.10
C ARG A 378 4.07 -5.95 8.45
N PHE A 379 4.51 -4.89 9.11
CA PHE A 379 5.93 -4.61 9.30
C PHE A 379 6.39 -4.69 10.75
N LYS A 380 5.45 -4.73 11.72
CA LYS A 380 5.77 -4.73 13.17
C LYS A 380 5.38 -6.04 13.86
N LEU A 381 5.22 -7.14 13.12
CA LEU A 381 4.95 -8.44 13.72
C LEU A 381 6.19 -8.94 14.46
N ARG A 382 5.95 -9.71 15.53
CA ARG A 382 7.02 -10.24 16.39
C ARG A 382 8.07 -11.00 15.57
N GLY A 383 9.33 -10.68 15.79
CA GLY A 383 10.48 -11.29 15.11
C GLY A 383 10.77 -10.74 13.71
N MET A 384 10.04 -9.71 13.25
CA MET A 384 10.31 -9.09 11.96
C MET A 384 11.32 -7.94 12.07
N SER A 385 12.28 -7.93 11.15
CA SER A 385 13.19 -6.82 10.91
C SER A 385 13.35 -6.60 9.41
N TRP A 386 13.59 -5.37 8.99
CA TRP A 386 13.48 -4.96 7.60
C TRP A 386 14.65 -4.09 7.12
N TYR A 387 15.01 -4.23 5.86
CA TYR A 387 15.71 -3.16 5.17
C TYR A 387 14.71 -2.07 4.78
N ARG A 388 15.05 -0.79 5.00
CA ARG A 388 14.19 0.36 4.69
C ARG A 388 13.63 0.30 3.26
N ARG A 389 14.50 0.01 2.27
CA ARG A 389 14.11 -0.15 0.86
C ARG A 389 13.07 -1.26 0.67
N GLY A 390 13.20 -2.39 1.39
CA GLY A 390 12.23 -3.48 1.32
C GLY A 390 10.86 -3.06 1.85
N VAL A 391 10.81 -2.30 2.95
CA VAL A 391 9.57 -1.71 3.46
C VAL A 391 8.98 -0.74 2.45
N SER A 392 9.80 0.18 1.90
CA SER A 392 9.33 1.15 0.90
C SER A 392 8.61 0.46 -0.26
N HIS A 393 9.25 -0.51 -0.91
CA HIS A 393 8.67 -1.20 -2.07
C HIS A 393 7.38 -1.97 -1.72
N LEU A 394 7.38 -2.72 -0.61
CA LEU A 394 6.19 -3.46 -0.19
C LEU A 394 5.06 -2.52 0.25
N LEU A 395 5.40 -1.40 0.85
CA LEU A 395 4.45 -0.37 1.28
C LEU A 395 3.71 0.23 0.07
N ARG A 396 4.38 0.45 -1.07
CA ARG A 396 3.73 0.91 -2.32
C ARG A 396 2.60 -0.04 -2.74
N LEU A 397 2.87 -1.33 -2.78
CA LEU A 397 1.87 -2.35 -3.11
C LEU A 397 0.72 -2.38 -2.08
N ARG A 398 1.07 -2.29 -0.80
CA ARG A 398 0.08 -2.29 0.27
C ARG A 398 -0.86 -1.08 0.21
N ILE A 399 -0.33 0.11 -0.06
CA ILE A 399 -1.12 1.34 -0.23
C ILE A 399 -2.07 1.25 -1.43
N LEU A 400 -1.65 0.72 -2.57
CA LEU A 400 -2.56 0.46 -3.70
C LEU A 400 -3.76 -0.38 -3.28
N ARG A 401 -3.52 -1.42 -2.49
CA ARG A 401 -4.58 -2.30 -2.01
C ARG A 401 -5.50 -1.61 -1.01
N LEU A 402 -4.96 -0.91 -0.02
CA LEU A 402 -5.73 -0.21 1.01
C LEU A 402 -6.57 0.93 0.43
N ASN A 403 -6.08 1.59 -0.62
CA ASN A 403 -6.79 2.64 -1.35
C ASN A 403 -7.78 2.11 -2.41
N GLY A 404 -7.87 0.78 -2.58
CA GLY A 404 -8.77 0.18 -3.57
C GLY A 404 -8.35 0.39 -5.03
N THR A 405 -7.10 0.79 -5.28
CA THR A 405 -6.58 1.07 -6.64
C THR A 405 -5.83 -0.11 -7.26
N TRP A 406 -5.78 -1.25 -6.58
CA TRP A 406 -5.11 -2.46 -7.03
C TRP A 406 -5.57 -2.94 -8.41
N GLY A 407 -6.89 -3.05 -8.62
CA GLY A 407 -7.44 -3.54 -9.89
C GLY A 407 -7.09 -2.63 -11.06
N ARG A 408 -7.14 -1.30 -10.87
CA ARG A 408 -6.74 -0.33 -11.90
C ARG A 408 -5.26 -0.46 -12.24
N TYR A 409 -4.38 -0.52 -11.25
CA TYR A 409 -2.94 -0.69 -11.46
C TYR A 409 -2.64 -1.96 -12.28
N TRP A 410 -3.23 -3.10 -11.90
CA TRP A 410 -2.99 -4.34 -12.61
C TRP A 410 -3.63 -4.37 -14.00
N ALA A 411 -4.80 -3.75 -14.20
CA ALA A 411 -5.38 -3.57 -15.53
C ALA A 411 -4.42 -2.82 -16.47
N GLU A 412 -3.80 -1.73 -16.00
CA GLU A 412 -2.77 -0.99 -16.73
C GLU A 412 -1.52 -1.84 -16.99
N ARG A 413 -1.09 -2.66 -16.01
CA ARG A 413 0.02 -3.60 -16.18
C ARG A 413 -0.26 -4.67 -17.23
N PHE A 414 -1.47 -5.23 -17.24
CA PHE A 414 -1.89 -6.19 -18.28
C PHE A 414 -2.00 -5.50 -19.64
N ALA A 415 -2.58 -4.31 -19.71
CA ALA A 415 -2.69 -3.54 -20.95
C ALA A 415 -1.31 -3.21 -21.54
N ALA A 416 -0.34 -2.82 -20.72
CA ALA A 416 1.04 -2.58 -21.16
C ALA A 416 1.75 -3.86 -21.67
N ALA A 417 1.30 -5.02 -21.23
CA ALA A 417 1.82 -6.31 -21.68
C ALA A 417 1.11 -6.86 -22.95
N LEU A 418 0.03 -6.21 -23.41
CA LEU A 418 -0.69 -6.65 -24.62
C LEU A 418 0.23 -6.65 -25.84
N ARG A 419 0.10 -7.70 -26.63
CA ARG A 419 0.72 -7.82 -27.96
C ARG A 419 -0.38 -8.23 -28.96
N PRO A 420 -0.36 -7.72 -30.18
CA PRO A 420 -1.32 -8.16 -31.19
C PRO A 420 -1.15 -9.66 -31.43
N TRP A 421 -2.27 -10.33 -31.67
CA TRP A 421 -2.22 -11.71 -32.19
C TRP A 421 -1.55 -11.70 -33.55
N PRO A 422 -0.58 -12.59 -33.83
CA PRO A 422 0.05 -12.63 -35.13
C PRO A 422 -1.02 -12.91 -36.21
N SER A 423 -1.10 -12.04 -37.20
CA SER A 423 -1.91 -12.32 -38.40
C SER A 423 -1.31 -13.52 -39.09
N ALA A 424 -2.16 -14.46 -39.50
CA ALA A 424 -1.74 -15.52 -40.42
C ALA A 424 -1.19 -14.86 -41.70
N ALA A 425 0.07 -15.14 -42.00
CA ALA A 425 0.72 -14.69 -43.23
C ALA A 425 0.14 -15.41 -44.45
#